data_57a6072ba80f16ca435bd7ed2667e1b6
#
_entry.id   57a6072ba80f16ca435bd7ed2667e1b6
#
_cell.length_a   1.000
_cell.length_b   1.000
_cell.length_c   1.000
_cell.angle_alpha   90.00
_cell.angle_beta   90.00
_cell.angle_gamma   90.00
#
_symmetry.space_group_name_H-M   'P 1'
#
loop_
_entity.id
_entity.type
_entity.pdbx_description
1 polymer ?
#
loop_
_entity_poly.entity_id
_entity_poly.type
_entity_poly.pdbx_seq_one_letter_code
_entity_poly.pdbx_strand_id
1 'polypeptide(L)'
;MVPFAHLHVHSEYSLLDGACRIEGLVDRVAALGQTACALTDHGVMYGVIDFYRACKARGIHPVIGCEVYLAPHSRFDRSYVNGEWHSHLILLCENMTGYRNLIHMVSLGFAEGFYMKPRIRSEERRVGKECRSRWSPYH
;
A
#
# COMPACT_ATOMS: atom_id res chain seq x y z
N MET A 1 1.04 26.35 -10.82
CA MET A 1 0.24 25.14 -10.51
C MET A 1 0.83 24.54 -9.23
N VAL A 2 0.02 24.26 -8.21
CA VAL A 2 0.52 23.66 -6.97
C VAL A 2 0.93 22.22 -7.30
N PRO A 3 2.16 21.77 -6.96
CA PRO A 3 2.57 20.39 -7.17
C PRO A 3 1.68 19.45 -6.36
N PHE A 4 1.11 18.44 -7.02
CA PHE A 4 0.23 17.46 -6.41
C PHE A 4 0.63 16.05 -6.81
N ALA A 5 0.55 15.10 -5.89
CA ALA A 5 0.75 13.68 -6.14
C ALA A 5 -0.30 12.87 -5.39
N HIS A 6 -0.87 11.88 -6.05
CA HIS A 6 -1.74 10.90 -5.41
C HIS A 6 -0.90 9.92 -4.57
N LEU A 7 -1.19 9.82 -3.27
CA LEU A 7 -0.47 8.95 -2.34
C LEU A 7 -1.29 7.74 -1.86
N HIS A 8 -2.54 7.61 -2.30
CA HIS A 8 -3.43 6.50 -1.99
C HIS A 8 -4.19 6.12 -3.26
N VAL A 9 -3.74 5.08 -3.94
CA VAL A 9 -4.28 4.64 -5.24
C VAL A 9 -4.32 3.12 -5.28
N HIS A 10 -5.45 2.57 -5.70
CA HIS A 10 -5.66 1.15 -5.92
C HIS A 10 -5.64 0.85 -7.43
N SER A 11 -4.93 -0.21 -7.80
CA SER A 11 -4.92 -0.72 -9.17
C SER A 11 -5.90 -1.88 -9.35
N GLU A 12 -5.91 -2.46 -10.55
CA GLU A 12 -6.63 -3.68 -10.89
C GLU A 12 -6.31 -4.88 -10.00
N TYR A 13 -5.21 -4.84 -9.23
CA TYR A 13 -4.84 -5.87 -8.25
C TYR A 13 -5.58 -5.75 -6.91
N SER A 14 -6.29 -4.66 -6.67
CA SER A 14 -7.28 -4.51 -5.59
C SER A 14 -8.63 -5.05 -6.07
N LEU A 15 -8.79 -6.37 -6.09
CA LEU A 15 -9.74 -7.12 -6.91
C LEU A 15 -11.22 -6.71 -6.82
N LEU A 16 -11.68 -6.13 -5.73
CA LEU A 16 -13.12 -5.81 -5.57
C LEU A 16 -13.45 -4.34 -5.84
N ASP A 17 -12.47 -3.45 -5.78
CA ASP A 17 -12.70 -2.01 -5.86
C ASP A 17 -11.69 -1.25 -6.74
N GLY A 18 -10.57 -1.87 -7.12
CA GLY A 18 -9.57 -1.28 -8.00
C GLY A 18 -9.92 -1.44 -9.48
N ALA A 19 -10.14 -0.34 -10.19
CA ALA A 19 -10.44 -0.33 -11.62
C ALA A 19 -9.31 0.21 -12.49
N CYS A 20 -8.28 0.79 -11.89
CA CYS A 20 -7.17 1.42 -12.62
C CYS A 20 -6.19 0.38 -13.14
N ARG A 21 -6.11 0.20 -14.45
CA ARG A 21 -4.98 -0.52 -15.06
C ARG A 21 -3.71 0.30 -14.92
N ILE A 22 -2.61 -0.34 -14.56
CA ILE A 22 -1.33 0.34 -14.22
C ILE A 22 -0.86 1.26 -15.34
N GLU A 23 -0.83 0.80 -16.59
CA GLU A 23 -0.42 1.63 -17.72
C GLU A 23 -1.31 2.87 -17.88
N GLY A 24 -2.63 2.71 -17.87
CA GLY A 24 -3.59 3.80 -17.98
C GLY A 24 -3.53 4.79 -16.81
N LEU A 25 -3.26 4.31 -15.60
CA LEU A 25 -3.03 5.14 -14.42
C LEU A 25 -1.82 6.06 -14.63
N VAL A 26 -0.68 5.50 -15.02
CA VAL A 26 0.55 6.27 -15.22
C VAL A 26 0.43 7.23 -16.39
N ASP A 27 -0.22 6.83 -17.50
CA ASP A 27 -0.55 7.72 -18.62
C ASP A 27 -1.39 8.92 -18.16
N ARG A 28 -2.39 8.67 -17.30
CA ARG A 28 -3.25 9.74 -16.77
C ARG A 28 -2.48 10.69 -15.85
N VAL A 29 -1.61 10.17 -14.98
CA VAL A 29 -0.73 10.96 -14.11
C VAL A 29 0.15 11.90 -14.95
N ALA A 30 0.77 11.36 -16.01
CA ALA A 30 1.59 12.15 -16.93
C ALA A 30 0.77 13.22 -17.65
N ALA A 31 -0.40 12.87 -18.17
CA ALA A 31 -1.30 13.81 -18.87
C ALA A 31 -1.81 14.96 -17.96
N LEU A 32 -1.91 14.73 -16.65
CA LEU A 32 -2.24 15.74 -15.66
C LEU A 32 -1.05 16.61 -15.24
N GLY A 33 0.15 16.38 -15.80
CA GLY A 33 1.37 17.11 -15.45
C GLY A 33 1.88 16.82 -14.05
N GLN A 34 1.46 15.71 -13.44
CA GLN A 34 1.97 15.26 -12.15
C GLN A 34 3.33 14.58 -12.33
N THR A 35 4.23 14.77 -11.36
CA THR A 35 5.60 14.24 -11.42
C THR A 35 5.80 12.99 -10.57
N ALA A 36 4.82 12.63 -9.74
CA ALA A 36 4.87 11.48 -8.85
C ALA A 36 3.47 10.88 -8.64
N CYS A 37 3.43 9.59 -8.35
CA CYS A 37 2.22 8.88 -7.95
C CYS A 37 2.58 7.69 -7.05
N ALA A 38 1.71 7.35 -6.11
CA ALA A 38 1.83 6.12 -5.32
C ALA A 38 0.96 5.00 -5.89
N LEU A 39 1.36 3.75 -5.56
CA LEU A 39 0.52 2.57 -5.67
C LEU A 39 0.40 1.95 -4.28
N THR A 40 -0.84 1.73 -3.82
CA THR A 40 -1.16 1.28 -2.45
C THR A 40 -2.31 0.29 -2.46
N ASP A 41 -2.16 -0.81 -3.19
CA ASP A 41 -3.19 -1.84 -3.29
C ASP A 41 -3.53 -2.47 -1.93
N HIS A 42 -4.75 -2.99 -1.80
CA HIS A 42 -5.27 -3.61 -0.59
C HIS A 42 -4.55 -4.91 -0.22
N GLY A 43 -3.66 -4.85 0.77
CA GLY A 43 -2.99 -5.99 1.37
C GLY A 43 -2.01 -6.73 0.45
N VAL A 44 -1.75 -6.22 -0.75
CA VAL A 44 -0.91 -6.88 -1.77
C VAL A 44 0.08 -5.90 -2.41
N MET A 45 1.14 -6.46 -3.01
CA MET A 45 2.16 -5.71 -3.76
C MET A 45 2.37 -6.30 -5.17
N TYR A 46 1.34 -6.90 -5.74
CA TYR A 46 1.45 -7.65 -7.01
C TYR A 46 1.83 -6.77 -8.19
N GLY A 47 1.29 -5.55 -8.25
CA GLY A 47 1.50 -4.61 -9.34
C GLY A 47 2.72 -3.71 -9.22
N VAL A 48 3.51 -3.78 -8.13
CA VAL A 48 4.54 -2.76 -7.86
C VAL A 48 5.67 -2.74 -8.89
N ILE A 49 6.04 -3.87 -9.47
CA ILE A 49 7.11 -3.94 -10.48
C ILE A 49 6.66 -3.32 -11.80
N ASP A 50 5.45 -3.66 -12.24
CA ASP A 50 4.88 -3.11 -13.48
C ASP A 50 4.63 -1.61 -13.33
N PHE A 51 4.11 -1.18 -12.17
CA PHE A 51 3.95 0.23 -11.85
C PHE A 51 5.28 0.99 -11.85
N TYR A 52 6.32 0.44 -11.20
CA TYR A 52 7.64 1.04 -11.20
C TYR A 52 8.18 1.22 -12.63
N ARG A 53 8.09 0.18 -13.47
CA ARG A 53 8.55 0.23 -14.86
C ARG A 53 7.76 1.24 -15.69
N ALA A 54 6.44 1.25 -15.56
CA ALA A 54 5.57 2.18 -16.27
C ALA A 54 5.88 3.65 -15.90
N CYS A 55 6.06 3.94 -14.60
CA CYS A 55 6.44 5.27 -14.12
C CYS A 55 7.81 5.70 -14.67
N LYS A 56 8.82 4.82 -14.60
CA LYS A 56 10.17 5.12 -15.11
C LYS A 56 10.17 5.41 -16.60
N ALA A 57 9.40 4.66 -17.38
CA ALA A 57 9.27 4.87 -18.83
C ALA A 57 8.68 6.26 -19.18
N ARG A 58 7.89 6.86 -18.28
CA ARG A 58 7.21 8.15 -18.49
C ARG A 58 7.81 9.31 -17.68
N GLY A 59 8.94 9.08 -17.00
CA GLY A 59 9.59 10.11 -16.17
C GLY A 59 8.80 10.48 -14.91
N ILE A 60 7.87 9.62 -14.45
CA ILE A 60 7.12 9.79 -13.21
C ILE A 60 7.88 9.16 -12.06
N HIS A 61 7.91 9.81 -10.91
CA HIS A 61 8.50 9.23 -9.68
C HIS A 61 7.54 8.23 -9.04
N PRO A 62 7.87 6.93 -9.01
CA PRO A 62 7.02 5.92 -8.38
C PRO A 62 7.18 5.94 -6.87
N VAL A 63 6.09 6.08 -6.13
CA VAL A 63 6.05 5.88 -4.68
C VAL A 63 5.43 4.50 -4.41
N ILE A 64 6.25 3.57 -3.95
CA ILE A 64 5.78 2.20 -3.65
C ILE A 64 5.17 2.16 -2.27
N GLY A 65 4.00 1.53 -2.16
CA GLY A 65 3.29 1.37 -0.90
C GLY A 65 2.35 0.18 -0.90
N CYS A 66 1.60 0.06 0.17
CA CYS A 66 0.53 -0.91 0.34
C CYS A 66 -0.46 -0.39 1.38
N GLU A 67 -1.74 -0.59 1.16
CA GLU A 67 -2.77 -0.43 2.19
C GLU A 67 -2.88 -1.73 2.97
N VAL A 68 -2.19 -1.80 4.11
CA VAL A 68 -2.14 -2.99 4.94
C VAL A 68 -3.32 -3.05 5.92
N TYR A 69 -3.68 -4.26 6.34
CA TYR A 69 -4.69 -4.51 7.35
C TYR A 69 -4.02 -4.70 8.71
N LEU A 70 -4.32 -3.82 9.67
CA LEU A 70 -3.82 -3.93 11.04
C LEU A 70 -4.78 -4.79 11.88
N ALA A 71 -4.26 -5.86 12.49
CA ALA A 71 -4.98 -6.58 13.51
C ALA A 71 -5.14 -5.71 14.77
N PRO A 72 -6.28 -5.77 15.49
CA PRO A 72 -6.51 -4.95 16.69
C PRO A 72 -5.45 -5.18 17.79
N HIS A 73 -4.98 -6.42 17.96
CA HIS A 73 -3.99 -6.80 18.95
C HIS A 73 -2.82 -7.56 18.33
N SER A 74 -3.04 -8.80 17.90
CA SER A 74 -2.02 -9.65 17.29
C SER A 74 -2.52 -10.19 15.96
N ARG A 75 -1.60 -10.38 14.98
CA ARG A 75 -1.99 -11.02 13.71
C ARG A 75 -2.51 -12.44 13.87
N PHE A 76 -2.20 -13.09 14.98
CA PHE A 76 -2.72 -14.43 15.35
C PHE A 76 -4.08 -14.38 16.02
N ASP A 77 -4.49 -13.22 16.53
CA ASP A 77 -5.78 -13.05 17.20
C ASP A 77 -6.91 -12.98 16.17
N ARG A 78 -7.96 -13.74 16.41
CA ARG A 78 -9.17 -13.78 15.58
C ARG A 78 -10.37 -13.15 16.27
N SER A 79 -10.13 -12.39 17.34
CA SER A 79 -11.19 -11.71 18.07
C SER A 79 -11.72 -10.50 17.30
N TYR A 80 -13.00 -10.25 17.49
CA TYR A 80 -13.73 -9.09 16.95
C TYR A 80 -13.69 -7.98 18.01
N VAL A 81 -13.12 -6.84 17.71
CA VAL A 81 -12.95 -5.75 18.68
C VAL A 81 -13.63 -4.50 18.14
N ASN A 82 -14.53 -3.91 18.94
CA ASN A 82 -15.27 -2.70 18.59
C ASN A 82 -16.00 -2.74 17.23
N GLY A 83 -16.46 -3.92 16.82
CA GLY A 83 -17.13 -4.06 15.53
C GLY A 83 -16.20 -4.29 14.34
N GLU A 84 -14.88 -4.45 14.54
CA GLU A 84 -13.90 -4.60 13.48
C GLU A 84 -12.93 -5.76 13.68
N TRP A 85 -12.54 -6.40 12.57
CA TRP A 85 -11.52 -7.45 12.52
C TRP A 85 -10.13 -6.88 12.21
N HIS A 86 -10.06 -5.69 11.64
CA HIS A 86 -8.86 -4.99 11.22
C HIS A 86 -9.17 -3.52 10.94
N SER A 87 -8.15 -2.70 10.97
CA SER A 87 -8.17 -1.33 10.44
C SER A 87 -7.22 -1.21 9.24
N HIS A 88 -7.40 -0.18 8.43
CA HIS A 88 -6.58 0.09 7.27
C HIS A 88 -5.45 1.06 7.61
N LEU A 89 -4.25 0.79 7.10
CA LEU A 89 -3.10 1.66 7.24
C LEU A 89 -2.33 1.74 5.93
N ILE A 90 -2.13 2.96 5.44
CA ILE A 90 -1.29 3.19 4.26
C ILE A 90 0.17 3.26 4.69
N LEU A 91 1.01 2.41 4.11
CA LEU A 91 2.47 2.44 4.25
C LEU A 91 3.10 2.81 2.92
N LEU A 92 3.97 3.82 2.93
CA LEU A 92 4.73 4.27 1.77
C LEU A 92 6.22 4.05 2.03
N CYS A 93 6.93 3.45 1.08
CA CYS A 93 8.36 3.18 1.18
C CYS A 93 9.16 4.46 0.88
N GLU A 94 10.04 4.86 1.78
CA GLU A 94 10.93 5.99 1.60
C GLU A 94 12.18 5.61 0.79
N ASN A 95 12.63 4.36 0.95
CA ASN A 95 13.86 3.84 0.32
C ASN A 95 13.80 2.32 0.16
N MET A 96 14.89 1.71 -0.30
CA MET A 96 14.99 0.28 -0.53
C MET A 96 14.86 -0.55 0.77
N THR A 97 15.30 -0.03 1.90
CA THR A 97 15.10 -0.71 3.21
C THR A 97 13.62 -0.74 3.57
N GLY A 98 12.91 0.38 3.41
CA GLY A 98 11.45 0.44 3.58
C GLY A 98 10.71 -0.53 2.66
N TYR A 99 11.14 -0.64 1.40
CA TYR A 99 10.56 -1.60 0.45
C TYR A 99 10.74 -3.05 0.90
N ARG A 100 11.94 -3.44 1.33
CA ARG A 100 12.20 -4.79 1.86
C ARG A 100 11.39 -5.09 3.12
N ASN A 101 11.28 -4.12 4.03
CA ASN A 101 10.47 -4.24 5.24
C ASN A 101 8.98 -4.41 4.90
N LEU A 102 8.47 -3.65 3.92
CA LEU A 102 7.08 -3.76 3.50
C LEU A 102 6.79 -5.14 2.87
N ILE A 103 7.67 -5.65 2.00
CA ILE A 103 7.56 -7.02 1.46
C ILE A 103 7.48 -8.03 2.60
N HIS A 104 8.37 -7.93 3.58
CA HIS A 104 8.40 -8.86 4.71
C HIS A 104 7.10 -8.80 5.52
N MET A 105 6.62 -7.60 5.86
CA MET A 105 5.36 -7.41 6.60
C MET A 105 4.14 -7.97 5.85
N VAL A 106 4.02 -7.67 4.56
CA VAL A 106 2.93 -8.19 3.73
C VAL A 106 2.99 -9.72 3.64
N SER A 107 4.19 -10.30 3.49
CA SER A 107 4.38 -11.75 3.47
C SER A 107 3.97 -12.41 4.79
N LEU A 108 4.32 -11.82 5.93
CA LEU A 108 3.88 -12.31 7.25
C LEU A 108 2.36 -12.20 7.42
N GLY A 109 1.74 -11.16 6.88
CA GLY A 109 0.29 -11.02 6.85
C GLY A 109 -0.40 -12.20 6.16
N PHE A 110 0.15 -12.67 5.05
CA PHE A 110 -0.35 -13.85 4.33
C PHE A 110 0.00 -15.16 5.04
N ALA A 111 1.25 -15.33 5.50
CA ALA A 111 1.74 -16.59 6.05
C ALA A 111 1.15 -16.90 7.44
N GLU A 112 0.96 -15.88 8.28
CA GLU A 112 0.63 -16.06 9.70
C GLU A 112 -0.62 -15.28 10.12
N GLY A 113 -0.89 -14.12 9.50
CA GLY A 113 -1.94 -13.19 9.92
C GLY A 113 -3.25 -13.34 9.17
N PHE A 114 -3.38 -14.31 8.28
CA PHE A 114 -4.56 -14.43 7.42
C PHE A 114 -5.80 -14.85 8.21
N TYR A 115 -6.71 -13.91 8.39
CA TYR A 115 -8.06 -14.15 8.87
C TYR A 115 -8.99 -13.12 8.21
N MET A 116 -9.83 -13.57 7.28
CA MET A 116 -10.62 -12.73 6.37
C MET A 116 -9.75 -11.86 5.44
N LYS A 117 -8.68 -11.28 5.94
CA LYS A 117 -7.67 -10.46 5.26
C LYS A 117 -6.26 -10.79 5.76
N PRO A 118 -5.19 -10.51 4.98
CA PRO A 118 -3.81 -10.66 5.43
C PRO A 118 -3.46 -9.53 6.41
N ARG A 119 -3.50 -9.81 7.71
CA ARG A 119 -3.33 -8.80 8.77
C ARG A 119 -1.90 -8.80 9.32
N ILE A 120 -1.37 -7.62 9.58
CA ILE A 120 -0.09 -7.40 10.25
C ILE A 120 -0.29 -6.89 11.69
N ARG A 121 0.78 -6.87 12.48
CA ARG A 121 0.79 -6.28 13.83
C ARG A 121 1.20 -4.81 13.78
N SER A 122 0.71 -4.03 14.74
CA SER A 122 1.10 -2.62 14.87
C SER A 122 2.58 -2.43 15.23
N GLU A 123 3.19 -3.37 15.98
CA GLU A 123 4.58 -3.31 16.38
C GLU A 123 5.55 -3.55 15.22
N GLU A 124 5.15 -4.31 14.21
CA GLU A 124 5.96 -4.57 13.01
C GLU A 124 6.24 -3.28 12.23
N ARG A 125 5.37 -2.27 12.37
CA ARG A 125 5.57 -0.93 11.86
C ARG A 125 6.84 -0.26 12.42
N ARG A 126 7.25 -0.59 13.66
CA ARG A 126 8.45 -0.04 14.30
C ARG A 126 9.77 -0.54 13.70
N VAL A 127 9.74 -1.64 12.97
CA VAL A 127 10.91 -2.21 12.29
C VAL A 127 11.31 -1.39 11.06
N GLY A 128 10.41 -0.49 10.58
CA GLY A 128 10.66 0.33 9.41
C GLY A 128 10.50 1.82 9.68
N LYS A 129 11.51 2.46 10.32
CA LYS A 129 11.56 3.94 10.36
C LYS A 129 11.57 4.57 8.97
N GLU A 130 11.86 3.78 7.93
CA GLU A 130 11.90 4.14 6.52
C GLU A 130 10.58 3.93 5.77
N CYS A 131 9.51 3.49 6.46
CA CYS A 131 8.14 3.53 5.94
C CYS A 131 7.37 4.65 6.62
N ARG A 132 6.95 5.65 5.86
CA ARG A 132 6.03 6.69 6.35
C ARG A 132 4.60 6.16 6.30
N SER A 133 3.88 6.30 7.41
CA SER A 133 2.46 5.96 7.50
C SER A 133 1.61 7.22 7.53
N ARG A 134 0.52 7.22 6.77
CA ARG A 134 -0.54 8.21 6.93
C ARG A 134 -1.79 7.48 7.42
N TRP A 135 -2.28 7.86 8.58
CA TRP A 135 -3.53 7.36 9.12
C TRP A 135 -4.70 8.05 8.42
N SER A 136 -5.62 7.29 7.86
CA SER A 136 -6.92 7.81 7.42
C SER A 136 -7.99 7.32 8.39
N PRO A 137 -8.67 8.22 9.12
CA PRO A 137 -9.71 7.83 10.08
C PRO A 137 -11.08 7.58 9.42
N TYR A 138 -11.17 7.57 8.09
CA TYR A 138 -12.44 7.45 7.38
C TYR A 138 -12.45 6.22 6.48
N HIS A 139 -13.08 5.18 6.97
CA HIS A 139 -13.88 4.20 6.22
C HIS A 139 -14.97 3.66 7.14
#